data_d2a7dd159373ba1e95607c9601d0c0e3
#
_entry.id   d2a7dd159373ba1e95607c9601d0c0e3
#
_cell.length_a   1.000
_cell.length_b   1.000
_cell.length_c   1.000
_cell.angle_alpha   90.00
_cell.angle_beta   90.00
_cell.angle_gamma   90.00
#
_symmetry.space_group_name_H-M   'P 1'
#
loop_
_entity.id
_entity.type
_entity.pdbx_description
1 polymer ?
#
loop_
_entity_poly.entity_id
_entity_poly.type
_entity_poly.pdbx_seq_one_letter_code
_entity_poly.pdbx_strand_id
1 'polypeptide(L)'
;MEHLASHTQITGLPSSGNDLHHYLLLDGVKMEPVLKWVYKFINNPEWYPLYKNTRYHDVIDISPCLVKIPADSGMANQFENELGPQGQAILLGSSLDIDALGVSLSQLLWITTDKGQYLHFRFYDPITLSKLIPSLQTEECAELYNGIGNIVWFDVKQDTWQMLTIPHSSKGTERLGGMKFKSEWIDAIVSTD
;
A
#
# COMPACT_ATOMS: atom_id res chain seq x y z
N MET A 1 23.88 -2.05 12.85
CA MET A 1 23.27 -0.75 12.53
C MET A 1 21.81 -1.03 12.23
N GLU A 2 20.92 -0.61 13.12
CA GLU A 2 19.48 -0.70 12.87
C GLU A 2 19.15 0.23 11.72
N HIS A 3 18.63 -0.31 10.62
CA HIS A 3 18.09 0.50 9.54
C HIS A 3 16.77 1.08 10.03
N LEU A 4 16.76 2.39 10.26
CA LEU A 4 15.54 3.13 10.60
C LEU A 4 14.64 3.23 9.36
N ALA A 5 13.31 3.22 9.55
CA ALA A 5 12.39 3.56 8.49
C ALA A 5 12.69 4.98 8.02
N SER A 6 12.79 5.19 6.72
CA SER A 6 13.08 6.50 6.15
C SER A 6 11.99 6.91 5.18
N HIS A 7 11.48 8.13 5.37
CA HIS A 7 10.55 8.79 4.45
C HIS A 7 11.32 9.83 3.65
N THR A 8 11.33 9.68 2.33
CA THR A 8 12.10 10.55 1.43
C THR A 8 11.30 10.93 0.20
N GLN A 9 11.54 12.15 -0.27
CA GLN A 9 11.09 12.60 -1.58
C GLN A 9 12.03 12.02 -2.66
N ILE A 10 11.46 11.51 -3.76
CA ILE A 10 12.22 10.91 -4.86
C ILE A 10 11.86 11.55 -6.21
N THR A 11 12.79 11.52 -7.17
CA THR A 11 12.61 12.09 -8.50
C THR A 11 12.18 11.09 -9.57
N GLY A 12 12.04 9.82 -9.22
CA GLY A 12 11.62 8.74 -10.11
C GLY A 12 11.40 7.45 -9.33
N LEU A 13 10.90 6.42 -9.99
CA LEU A 13 10.67 5.14 -9.34
C LEU A 13 12.00 4.49 -8.92
N PRO A 14 12.04 3.81 -7.75
CA PRO A 14 13.22 3.09 -7.34
C PRO A 14 13.53 1.99 -8.36
N SER A 15 14.78 1.91 -8.79
CA SER A 15 15.25 0.76 -9.57
C SER A 15 15.13 -0.50 -8.72
N SER A 16 14.77 -1.61 -9.38
CA SER A 16 14.66 -2.94 -8.76
C SER A 16 15.99 -3.30 -8.07
N GLY A 17 16.12 -2.93 -6.81
CA GLY A 17 17.22 -3.33 -5.95
C GLY A 17 16.83 -4.61 -5.25
N ASN A 18 17.61 -5.67 -5.51
CA ASN A 18 17.78 -6.89 -4.75
C ASN A 18 16.57 -7.46 -3.98
N ASP A 19 16.05 -8.57 -4.47
CA ASP A 19 15.16 -9.52 -3.78
C ASP A 19 13.71 -9.07 -3.46
N LEU A 20 13.27 -7.90 -3.88
CA LEU A 20 11.89 -7.48 -3.72
C LEU A 20 11.07 -7.69 -5.01
N HIS A 21 9.91 -8.30 -4.88
CA HIS A 21 8.87 -8.26 -5.89
C HIS A 21 8.19 -6.89 -5.87
N HIS A 22 7.84 -6.37 -7.03
CA HIS A 22 7.09 -5.12 -7.15
C HIS A 22 5.62 -5.40 -7.45
N TYR A 23 4.76 -4.65 -6.76
CA TYR A 23 3.31 -4.76 -6.86
C TYR A 23 2.70 -3.37 -7.02
N LEU A 24 1.70 -3.24 -7.88
CA LEU A 24 0.77 -2.12 -7.82
C LEU A 24 -0.42 -2.50 -6.95
N LEU A 25 -0.77 -1.63 -6.03
CA LEU A 25 -2.03 -1.70 -5.32
C LEU A 25 -2.97 -0.64 -5.91
N LEU A 26 -3.91 -1.13 -6.71
CA LEU A 26 -4.85 -0.34 -7.50
C LEU A 26 -6.12 -0.07 -6.70
N ASP A 27 -6.62 1.16 -6.71
CA ASP A 27 -7.89 1.53 -6.05
C ASP A 27 -9.09 1.11 -6.92
N GLY A 28 -9.79 0.05 -6.52
CA GLY A 28 -10.90 -0.51 -7.30
C GLY A 28 -12.08 0.45 -7.47
N VAL A 29 -12.25 1.43 -6.58
CA VAL A 29 -13.29 2.45 -6.72
C VAL A 29 -12.90 3.51 -7.75
N LYS A 30 -11.63 3.91 -7.77
CA LYS A 30 -11.12 4.93 -8.68
C LYS A 30 -10.84 4.39 -10.10
N MET A 31 -10.72 3.07 -10.25
CA MET A 31 -10.29 2.40 -11.48
C MET A 31 -11.24 1.30 -11.95
N GLU A 32 -12.53 1.48 -11.90
CA GLU A 32 -13.47 0.46 -12.41
C GLU A 32 -13.46 0.35 -13.94
N PRO A 33 -13.39 -0.86 -14.49
CA PRO A 33 -13.07 -2.17 -13.90
C PRO A 33 -11.55 -2.42 -13.92
N VAL A 34 -10.94 -2.60 -12.75
CA VAL A 34 -9.48 -2.78 -12.57
C VAL A 34 -8.91 -3.87 -13.47
N LEU A 35 -9.49 -5.06 -13.45
CA LEU A 35 -8.96 -6.21 -14.21
C LEU A 35 -8.97 -5.97 -15.72
N LYS A 36 -9.98 -5.28 -16.26
CA LYS A 36 -10.01 -4.90 -17.68
C LYS A 36 -8.81 -4.02 -18.05
N TRP A 37 -8.37 -3.16 -17.12
CA TRP A 37 -7.18 -2.34 -17.32
C TRP A 37 -5.92 -3.22 -17.25
N VAL A 38 -5.78 -4.08 -16.23
CA VAL A 38 -4.62 -4.96 -16.03
C VAL A 38 -4.36 -5.85 -17.26
N TYR A 39 -5.40 -6.47 -17.80
CA TYR A 39 -5.31 -7.35 -18.97
C TYR A 39 -4.89 -6.64 -20.27
N LYS A 40 -4.84 -5.31 -20.31
CA LYS A 40 -4.23 -4.59 -21.46
C LYS A 40 -2.70 -4.70 -21.46
N PHE A 41 -2.07 -4.94 -20.32
CA PHE A 41 -0.63 -4.95 -20.15
C PHE A 41 -0.05 -6.34 -19.87
N ILE A 42 -0.84 -7.23 -19.29
CA ILE A 42 -0.41 -8.58 -18.88
C ILE A 42 -1.44 -9.61 -19.34
N ASN A 43 -1.00 -10.60 -20.11
CA ASN A 43 -1.89 -11.67 -20.59
C ASN A 43 -2.35 -12.63 -19.51
N ASN A 44 -1.49 -12.90 -18.52
CA ASN A 44 -1.80 -13.78 -17.39
C ASN A 44 -1.31 -13.14 -16.08
N PRO A 45 -2.04 -12.14 -15.56
CA PRO A 45 -1.61 -11.40 -14.39
C PRO A 45 -1.70 -12.24 -13.12
N GLU A 46 -0.67 -12.13 -12.26
CA GLU A 46 -0.79 -12.50 -10.85
C GLU A 46 -1.45 -11.32 -10.12
N TRP A 47 -2.61 -11.55 -9.51
CA TRP A 47 -3.36 -10.51 -8.82
C TRP A 47 -4.13 -11.04 -7.62
N TYR A 48 -4.40 -10.17 -6.64
CA TYR A 48 -5.13 -10.50 -5.43
C TYR A 48 -6.08 -9.36 -5.04
N PRO A 49 -7.42 -9.58 -4.99
CA PRO A 49 -8.37 -8.59 -4.51
C PRO A 49 -8.38 -8.59 -2.98
N LEU A 50 -8.14 -7.46 -2.35
CA LEU A 50 -8.03 -7.39 -0.89
C LEU A 50 -9.33 -7.70 -0.15
N TYR A 51 -10.49 -7.64 -0.83
CA TYR A 51 -11.78 -8.01 -0.25
C TYR A 51 -12.04 -9.52 -0.26
N LYS A 52 -11.17 -10.32 -0.90
CA LYS A 52 -11.23 -11.78 -0.88
C LYS A 52 -11.20 -12.29 0.57
N ASN A 53 -12.15 -13.16 0.91
CA ASN A 53 -12.29 -13.74 2.26
C ASN A 53 -12.48 -12.70 3.39
N THR A 54 -13.01 -11.53 3.07
CA THR A 54 -13.39 -10.50 4.04
C THR A 54 -14.91 -10.30 4.06
N ARG A 55 -15.40 -9.48 4.98
CA ARG A 55 -16.81 -9.06 5.02
C ARG A 55 -17.27 -8.28 3.79
N TYR A 56 -16.35 -7.82 2.94
CA TYR A 56 -16.62 -7.09 1.71
C TYR A 56 -16.62 -7.98 0.47
N HIS A 57 -16.66 -9.29 0.64
CA HIS A 57 -16.66 -10.21 -0.50
C HIS A 57 -17.77 -9.93 -1.51
N ASP A 58 -18.94 -9.49 -1.03
CA ASP A 58 -20.10 -9.16 -1.89
C ASP A 58 -19.86 -7.96 -2.81
N VAL A 59 -18.85 -7.13 -2.54
CA VAL A 59 -18.45 -5.98 -3.36
C VAL A 59 -17.02 -6.13 -3.88
N ILE A 60 -16.62 -7.36 -4.18
CA ILE A 60 -15.25 -7.69 -4.62
C ILE A 60 -14.86 -6.97 -5.93
N ASP A 61 -15.84 -6.60 -6.75
CA ASP A 61 -15.60 -5.93 -8.04
C ASP A 61 -15.00 -4.52 -7.88
N ILE A 62 -15.19 -3.90 -6.71
CA ILE A 62 -14.58 -2.61 -6.36
C ILE A 62 -13.46 -2.74 -5.33
N SER A 63 -12.97 -3.96 -5.14
CA SER A 63 -11.85 -4.21 -4.21
C SER A 63 -10.60 -3.48 -4.63
N PRO A 64 -9.83 -2.95 -3.67
CA PRO A 64 -8.42 -2.67 -3.95
C PRO A 64 -7.75 -3.94 -4.46
N CYS A 65 -7.00 -3.83 -5.55
CA CYS A 65 -6.43 -4.98 -6.24
C CYS A 65 -4.91 -4.92 -6.24
N LEU A 66 -4.28 -5.90 -5.62
CA LEU A 66 -2.84 -6.09 -5.68
C LEU A 66 -2.48 -6.80 -6.97
N VAL A 67 -1.53 -6.26 -7.74
CA VAL A 67 -1.09 -6.83 -9.02
C VAL A 67 0.44 -6.86 -9.05
N LYS A 68 1.02 -8.03 -9.31
CA LYS A 68 2.47 -8.16 -9.48
C LYS A 68 2.89 -7.56 -10.82
N ILE A 69 3.95 -6.76 -10.80
CA ILE A 69 4.47 -6.09 -11.99
C ILE A 69 5.57 -6.96 -12.61
N PRO A 70 5.34 -7.53 -13.82
CA PRO A 70 6.44 -8.10 -14.60
C PRO A 70 7.36 -6.97 -15.11
N ALA A 71 8.66 -7.23 -15.13
CA ALA A 71 9.68 -6.23 -15.52
C ALA A 71 9.40 -5.55 -16.88
N ASP A 72 8.89 -6.29 -17.85
CA ASP A 72 8.71 -5.83 -19.23
C ASP A 72 7.25 -5.46 -19.57
N SER A 73 6.38 -5.30 -18.57
CA SER A 73 4.94 -5.11 -18.81
C SER A 73 4.54 -3.68 -19.19
N GLY A 74 5.43 -2.69 -19.01
CA GLY A 74 5.10 -1.27 -19.18
C GLY A 74 4.22 -0.69 -18.06
N MET A 75 3.79 -1.50 -17.09
CA MET A 75 2.94 -1.05 -15.99
C MET A 75 3.63 -0.03 -15.08
N ALA A 76 4.95 -0.14 -14.89
CA ALA A 76 5.73 0.84 -14.13
C ALA A 76 5.63 2.22 -14.77
N ASN A 77 5.74 2.31 -16.11
CA ASN A 77 5.58 3.56 -16.84
C ASN A 77 4.16 4.14 -16.72
N GLN A 78 3.14 3.27 -16.72
CA GLN A 78 1.75 3.69 -16.52
C GLN A 78 1.53 4.23 -15.10
N PHE A 79 2.13 3.58 -14.11
CA PHE A 79 2.08 4.07 -12.73
C PHE A 79 2.72 5.45 -12.61
N GLU A 80 3.93 5.61 -13.16
CA GLU A 80 4.69 6.87 -13.06
C GLU A 80 3.99 8.04 -13.78
N ASN A 81 3.43 7.80 -14.96
CA ASN A 81 2.91 8.87 -15.81
C ASN A 81 1.40 9.13 -15.67
N GLU A 82 0.65 8.17 -15.11
CA GLU A 82 -0.81 8.26 -15.09
C GLU A 82 -1.40 7.92 -13.71
N LEU A 83 -1.26 6.67 -13.26
CA LEU A 83 -2.01 6.17 -12.09
C LEU A 83 -1.58 6.84 -10.78
N GLY A 84 -0.27 7.03 -10.59
CA GLY A 84 0.27 7.70 -9.40
C GLY A 84 -0.21 9.15 -9.30
N PRO A 85 0.04 10.01 -10.33
CA PRO A 85 -0.44 11.39 -10.35
C PRO A 85 -1.95 11.55 -10.19
N GLN A 86 -2.75 10.57 -10.66
CA GLN A 86 -4.20 10.54 -10.47
C GLN A 86 -4.63 9.99 -9.10
N GLY A 87 -3.69 9.55 -8.26
CA GLY A 87 -3.97 8.97 -6.95
C GLY A 87 -4.74 7.65 -7.00
N GLN A 88 -4.61 6.90 -8.10
CA GLN A 88 -5.34 5.66 -8.37
C GLN A 88 -4.57 4.40 -7.92
N ALA A 89 -3.28 4.53 -7.65
CA ALA A 89 -2.42 3.43 -7.27
C ALA A 89 -1.27 3.87 -6.37
N ILE A 90 -0.72 2.89 -5.64
CA ILE A 90 0.58 2.97 -4.98
C ILE A 90 1.45 1.80 -5.43
N LEU A 91 2.77 1.97 -5.37
CA LEU A 91 3.74 0.92 -5.64
C LEU A 91 4.27 0.35 -4.34
N LEU A 92 4.31 -0.96 -4.24
CA LEU A 92 4.84 -1.70 -3.09
C LEU A 92 6.02 -2.57 -3.52
N GLY A 93 7.07 -2.60 -2.71
CA GLY A 93 8.12 -3.60 -2.78
C GLY A 93 8.02 -4.56 -1.60
N SER A 94 8.01 -5.87 -1.86
CA SER A 94 7.90 -6.90 -0.83
C SER A 94 8.66 -8.16 -1.21
N SER A 95 9.22 -8.87 -0.22
CA SER A 95 9.79 -10.21 -0.40
C SER A 95 8.73 -11.32 -0.35
N LEU A 96 7.49 -11.00 0.05
CA LEU A 96 6.39 -11.95 0.09
C LEU A 96 5.84 -12.20 -1.32
N ASP A 97 5.33 -13.40 -1.55
CA ASP A 97 4.53 -13.67 -2.72
C ASP A 97 3.17 -12.93 -2.67
N ILE A 98 2.44 -12.96 -3.79
CA ILE A 98 1.21 -12.18 -3.93
C ILE A 98 0.09 -12.63 -2.98
N ASP A 99 -0.01 -13.92 -2.69
CA ASP A 99 -1.05 -14.46 -1.80
C ASP A 99 -0.74 -14.08 -0.35
N ALA A 100 0.49 -14.29 0.12
CA ALA A 100 0.93 -13.93 1.46
C ALA A 100 0.82 -12.41 1.71
N LEU A 101 1.28 -11.60 0.75
CA LEU A 101 1.15 -10.15 0.83
C LEU A 101 -0.31 -9.71 0.81
N GLY A 102 -1.13 -10.28 -0.09
CA GLY A 102 -2.55 -9.99 -0.19
C GLY A 102 -3.32 -10.28 1.10
N VAL A 103 -3.05 -11.42 1.74
CA VAL A 103 -3.64 -11.76 3.05
C VAL A 103 -3.22 -10.75 4.12
N SER A 104 -1.92 -10.40 4.19
CA SER A 104 -1.42 -9.42 5.15
C SER A 104 -2.07 -8.04 4.96
N LEU A 105 -2.18 -7.57 3.72
CA LEU A 105 -2.81 -6.28 3.39
C LEU A 105 -4.31 -6.28 3.65
N SER A 106 -5.01 -7.38 3.40
CA SER A 106 -6.45 -7.50 3.70
C SER A 106 -6.76 -7.27 5.18
N GLN A 107 -5.85 -7.64 6.08
CA GLN A 107 -5.99 -7.40 7.52
C GLN A 107 -5.87 -5.92 7.89
N LEU A 108 -5.20 -5.09 7.06
CA LEU A 108 -5.11 -3.65 7.28
C LEU A 108 -6.37 -2.88 6.92
N LEU A 109 -7.27 -3.45 6.16
CA LEU A 109 -8.52 -2.79 5.78
C LEU A 109 -9.38 -2.39 6.98
N TRP A 110 -9.14 -3.02 8.13
CA TRP A 110 -9.84 -2.75 9.38
C TRP A 110 -8.89 -2.52 10.52
N ILE A 111 -9.13 -1.44 11.20
CA ILE A 111 -8.39 -1.05 12.39
C ILE A 111 -9.35 -0.90 13.57
N THR A 112 -8.85 -1.19 14.76
CA THR A 112 -9.53 -0.86 16.01
C THR A 112 -8.78 0.29 16.66
N THR A 113 -9.48 1.37 17.00
CA THR A 113 -8.86 2.50 17.68
C THR A 113 -8.57 2.19 19.14
N ASP A 114 -7.75 2.99 19.78
CA ASP A 114 -7.51 2.97 21.24
C ASP A 114 -8.81 3.21 22.05
N LYS A 115 -9.80 3.88 21.43
CA LYS A 115 -11.15 4.11 21.99
C LYS A 115 -12.15 2.99 21.68
N GLY A 116 -11.69 1.89 21.06
CA GLY A 116 -12.52 0.74 20.71
C GLY A 116 -13.42 0.94 19.48
N GLN A 117 -13.22 1.99 18.69
CA GLN A 117 -13.95 2.19 17.45
C GLN A 117 -13.38 1.28 16.37
N TYR A 118 -14.25 0.75 15.52
CA TYR A 118 -13.89 -0.12 14.41
C TYR A 118 -14.07 0.64 13.10
N LEU A 119 -12.96 0.87 12.38
CA LEU A 119 -12.93 1.75 11.19
C LEU A 119 -12.38 1.02 9.97
N HIS A 120 -12.91 1.34 8.80
CA HIS A 120 -12.31 0.96 7.52
C HIS A 120 -11.12 1.87 7.23
N PHE A 121 -9.94 1.27 7.01
CA PHE A 121 -8.69 1.99 6.81
C PHE A 121 -8.21 1.86 5.37
N ARG A 122 -8.22 2.98 4.65
CA ARG A 122 -7.74 3.06 3.26
C ARG A 122 -6.24 3.36 3.24
N PHE A 123 -5.45 2.45 3.77
CA PHE A 123 -3.98 2.58 3.85
C PHE A 123 -3.30 2.71 2.48
N TYR A 124 -4.01 2.40 1.40
CA TYR A 124 -3.54 2.48 0.01
C TYR A 124 -3.89 3.80 -0.67
N ASP A 125 -4.58 4.71 0.00
CA ASP A 125 -4.90 6.03 -0.55
C ASP A 125 -3.70 6.98 -0.35
N PRO A 126 -3.15 7.59 -1.43
CA PRO A 126 -2.00 8.50 -1.35
C PRO A 126 -2.20 9.66 -0.36
N ILE A 127 -3.40 10.21 -0.27
CA ILE A 127 -3.71 11.29 0.68
C ILE A 127 -3.57 10.79 2.13
N THR A 128 -4.07 9.59 2.39
CA THR A 128 -3.93 8.94 3.71
C THR A 128 -2.45 8.71 4.04
N LEU A 129 -1.65 8.21 3.09
CA LEU A 129 -0.22 7.99 3.29
C LEU A 129 0.53 9.30 3.58
N SER A 130 0.31 10.35 2.79
CA SER A 130 0.97 11.64 2.96
C SER A 130 0.70 12.29 4.33
N LYS A 131 -0.48 12.03 4.90
CA LYS A 131 -0.85 12.55 6.23
C LYS A 131 -0.39 11.66 7.39
N LEU A 132 -0.48 10.34 7.21
CA LEU A 132 -0.19 9.38 8.28
C LEU A 132 1.31 9.17 8.49
N ILE A 133 2.07 8.93 7.40
CA ILE A 133 3.48 8.53 7.49
C ILE A 133 4.32 9.52 8.33
N PRO A 134 4.19 10.85 8.17
CA PRO A 134 4.95 11.81 8.99
C PRO A 134 4.64 11.75 10.49
N SER A 135 3.50 11.19 10.88
CA SER A 135 3.08 11.06 12.28
C SER A 135 3.53 9.74 12.95
N LEU A 136 4.05 8.79 12.16
CA LEU A 136 4.48 7.48 12.65
C LEU A 136 5.96 7.48 13.05
N GLN A 137 6.26 6.76 14.14
CA GLN A 137 7.63 6.38 14.46
C GLN A 137 8.09 5.19 13.62
N THR A 138 9.40 4.95 13.56
CA THR A 138 9.99 3.86 12.79
C THR A 138 9.39 2.49 13.11
N GLU A 139 9.26 2.19 14.39
CA GLU A 139 8.72 0.92 14.89
C GLU A 139 7.24 0.76 14.52
N GLU A 140 6.49 1.85 14.56
CA GLU A 140 5.08 1.90 14.16
C GLU A 140 4.91 1.67 12.66
N CYS A 141 5.78 2.25 11.84
CA CYS A 141 5.81 1.96 10.41
C CYS A 141 6.10 0.47 10.13
N ALA A 142 7.09 -0.10 10.82
CA ALA A 142 7.46 -1.51 10.64
C ALA A 142 6.37 -2.48 11.12
N GLU A 143 5.61 -2.11 12.15
CA GLU A 143 4.48 -2.90 12.63
C GLU A 143 3.27 -2.77 11.69
N LEU A 144 2.91 -1.54 11.29
CA LEU A 144 1.75 -1.27 10.44
C LEU A 144 1.90 -1.86 9.04
N TYR A 145 3.08 -1.76 8.45
CA TYR A 145 3.37 -2.21 7.09
C TYR A 145 4.27 -3.46 7.06
N ASN A 146 4.08 -4.35 8.03
CA ASN A 146 4.86 -5.59 8.12
C ASN A 146 4.76 -6.42 6.82
N GLY A 147 5.92 -6.89 6.34
CA GLY A 147 6.05 -7.62 5.07
C GLY A 147 6.27 -6.72 3.85
N ILE A 148 6.23 -5.39 4.02
CA ILE A 148 6.52 -4.41 2.97
C ILE A 148 7.92 -3.84 3.21
N GLY A 149 8.77 -3.81 2.19
CA GLY A 149 10.09 -3.19 2.25
C GLY A 149 10.09 -1.72 1.83
N ASN A 150 9.22 -1.36 0.88
CA ASN A 150 9.01 0.04 0.50
C ASN A 150 7.59 0.30 -0.01
N ILE A 151 7.16 1.55 0.13
CA ILE A 151 5.92 2.09 -0.41
C ILE A 151 6.26 3.35 -1.19
N VAL A 152 5.78 3.45 -2.43
CA VAL A 152 5.93 4.66 -3.26
C VAL A 152 4.55 5.18 -3.65
N TRP A 153 4.34 6.47 -3.46
CA TRP A 153 3.11 7.16 -3.86
C TRP A 153 3.40 8.56 -4.36
N PHE A 154 2.45 9.12 -5.11
CA PHE A 154 2.52 10.51 -5.55
C PHE A 154 1.72 11.39 -4.58
N ASP A 155 2.36 12.39 -4.01
CA ASP A 155 1.71 13.41 -3.19
C ASP A 155 1.21 14.54 -4.10
N VAL A 156 -0.10 14.53 -4.37
CA VAL A 156 -0.73 15.49 -5.29
C VAL A 156 -0.65 16.92 -4.76
N LYS A 157 -0.62 17.14 -3.43
CA LYS A 157 -0.52 18.48 -2.85
C LYS A 157 0.88 19.09 -3.04
N GLN A 158 1.91 18.24 -2.91
CA GLN A 158 3.31 18.67 -3.04
C GLN A 158 3.83 18.53 -4.48
N ASP A 159 3.05 17.90 -5.36
CA ASP A 159 3.43 17.57 -6.75
C ASP A 159 4.75 16.79 -6.80
N THR A 160 4.89 15.78 -5.93
CA THR A 160 6.15 15.04 -5.77
C THR A 160 5.93 13.57 -5.45
N TRP A 161 6.88 12.75 -5.89
CA TRP A 161 6.96 11.35 -5.49
C TRP A 161 7.52 11.23 -4.07
N GLN A 162 6.89 10.38 -3.28
CA GLN A 162 7.28 10.05 -1.91
C GLN A 162 7.60 8.57 -1.82
N MET A 163 8.59 8.24 -0.99
CA MET A 163 8.95 6.84 -0.70
C MET A 163 9.14 6.64 0.79
N LEU A 164 8.47 5.64 1.33
CA LEU A 164 8.76 5.08 2.65
C LEU A 164 9.57 3.80 2.48
N THR A 165 10.75 3.74 3.06
CA THR A 165 11.54 2.51 3.20
C THR A 165 11.36 1.95 4.60
N ILE A 166 10.99 0.68 4.68
CA ILE A 166 10.67 0.00 5.94
C ILE A 166 11.76 -1.06 6.19
N PRO A 167 12.46 -1.01 7.31
CA PRO A 167 13.45 -2.02 7.65
C PRO A 167 12.77 -3.38 7.86
N HIS A 168 13.40 -4.45 7.40
CA HIS A 168 12.90 -5.79 7.66
C HIS A 168 12.76 -6.03 9.16
N SER A 169 11.54 -6.21 9.64
CA SER A 169 11.29 -6.68 11.00
C SER A 169 11.61 -8.17 11.07
N SER A 170 12.46 -8.56 11.98
CA SER A 170 12.71 -9.97 12.32
C SER A 170 11.54 -10.63 13.05
N LYS A 171 10.51 -9.89 13.37
CA LYS A 171 9.26 -10.40 13.95
C LYS A 171 8.42 -10.95 12.81
N GLY A 172 8.07 -12.24 12.90
CA GLY A 172 7.36 -12.99 11.85
C GLY A 172 6.09 -12.29 11.32
N THR A 173 5.67 -12.73 10.14
CA THR A 173 4.56 -12.17 9.35
C THR A 173 3.16 -12.26 10.00
N GLU A 174 3.03 -12.92 11.14
CA GLU A 174 1.75 -13.01 11.84
C GLU A 174 1.48 -11.76 12.67
N ARG A 175 0.47 -11.00 12.27
CA ARG A 175 -0.15 -9.98 13.11
C ARG A 175 -0.99 -10.67 14.19
N LEU A 176 -0.36 -10.99 15.30
CA LEU A 176 -1.03 -11.53 16.48
C LEU A 176 -1.82 -10.41 17.19
N GLY A 177 -3.15 -10.38 16.94
CA GLY A 177 -4.07 -9.48 17.63
C GLY A 177 -4.00 -8.04 17.14
N GLY A 178 -5.09 -7.54 16.58
CA GLY A 178 -5.17 -6.27 15.87
C GLY A 178 -4.41 -5.11 16.53
N MET A 179 -3.52 -4.50 15.76
CA MET A 179 -2.86 -3.25 16.13
C MET A 179 -3.92 -2.24 16.54
N LYS A 180 -3.78 -1.66 17.72
CA LYS A 180 -4.64 -0.55 18.16
C LYS A 180 -4.15 0.73 17.49
N PHE A 181 -5.00 1.29 16.66
CA PHE A 181 -4.72 2.53 15.95
C PHE A 181 -4.88 3.70 16.94
N LYS A 182 -3.83 4.51 17.08
CA LYS A 182 -3.84 5.63 18.03
C LYS A 182 -4.78 6.73 17.52
N SER A 183 -5.48 7.40 18.43
CA SER A 183 -6.36 8.51 18.08
C SER A 183 -5.63 9.64 17.37
N GLU A 184 -4.38 9.94 17.75
CA GLU A 184 -3.53 10.95 17.10
C GLU A 184 -3.28 10.66 15.60
N TRP A 185 -3.21 9.39 15.18
CA TRP A 185 -3.06 9.03 13.77
C TRP A 185 -4.34 9.28 12.98
N ILE A 186 -5.50 9.08 13.63
CA ILE A 186 -6.78 9.40 13.02
C ILE A 186 -6.90 10.92 12.86
N ASP A 187 -6.54 11.67 13.87
CA ASP A 187 -6.56 13.14 13.85
C ASP A 187 -5.64 13.67 12.72
N ALA A 188 -4.47 13.05 12.52
CA ALA A 188 -3.58 13.39 11.41
C ALA A 188 -4.22 13.13 10.04
N ILE A 189 -4.94 12.01 9.85
CA ILE A 189 -5.61 11.67 8.59
C ILE A 189 -6.79 12.60 8.29
N VAL A 190 -7.59 12.94 9.30
CA VAL A 190 -8.83 13.73 9.14
C VAL A 190 -8.60 15.23 9.18
N SER A 191 -7.42 15.71 9.65
CA SER A 191 -7.11 17.14 9.66
C SER A 191 -7.28 17.74 8.25
N THR A 192 -8.13 18.74 8.15
CA THR A 192 -8.26 19.60 6.97
C THR A 192 -7.25 20.74 7.13
N ASP A 193 -6.16 20.67 6.35
CA ASP A 193 -5.28 21.83 6.15
C ASP A 193 -5.92 22.78 5.13
#